data_98ba4c0fefd74db1be094eee7e6f90a0
#
_entry.id   98ba4c0fefd74db1be094eee7e6f90a0
#
_cell.length_a   1.000
_cell.length_b   1.000
_cell.length_c   1.000
_cell.angle_alpha   90.00
_cell.angle_beta   90.00
_cell.angle_gamma   90.00
#
_symmetry.space_group_name_H-M   'P 1'
#
loop_
_entity.id
_entity.type
_entity.pdbx_description
1 polymer ?
#
loop_
_entity_poly.entity_id
_entity_poly.type
_entity_poly.pdbx_seq_one_letter_code
_entity_poly.pdbx_strand_id
1 'polypeptide(L)'
;RFTYWEKFDYFAVFWGVLVIGSTGFALWFPELFTRVMPGWTINVATIIHSDEALLAVGFIFTIHFFNTHFRPDKFPMDPVIFTGRVPLEELKHDKPDEYAQMVASGELEEHMVGPIAKPVERIFRIFGFIALTIGLTLIGLIIYAMLFSYR
;
A
#
# COMPACT_ATOMS: atom_id res chain seq x y z
N ARG A 1 18.79 1.69 -3.48
CA ARG A 1 18.16 0.40 -3.92
C ARG A 1 16.96 0.08 -3.01
N PHE A 2 15.98 -0.66 -3.53
CA PHE A 2 14.82 -1.07 -2.75
C PHE A 2 15.20 -2.05 -1.65
N THR A 3 14.64 -1.87 -0.45
CA THR A 3 14.73 -2.81 0.66
C THR A 3 13.97 -4.11 0.34
N TYR A 4 14.16 -5.14 1.18
CA TYR A 4 13.42 -6.40 1.03
C TYR A 4 11.89 -6.20 1.11
N TRP A 5 11.43 -5.38 2.06
CA TRP A 5 10.01 -5.10 2.26
C TRP A 5 9.39 -4.32 1.12
N GLU A 6 10.09 -3.32 0.58
CA GLU A 6 9.64 -2.59 -0.60
C GLU A 6 9.50 -3.52 -1.82
N LYS A 7 10.44 -4.44 -2.02
CA LYS A 7 10.34 -5.44 -3.10
C LYS A 7 9.15 -6.38 -2.92
N PHE A 8 8.89 -6.79 -1.68
CA PHE A 8 7.76 -7.65 -1.35
C PHE A 8 6.43 -6.93 -1.59
N ASP A 9 6.32 -5.67 -1.19
CA ASP A 9 5.14 -4.83 -1.45
C ASP A 9 4.89 -4.69 -2.96
N TYR A 10 5.92 -4.42 -3.74
CA TYR A 10 5.80 -4.38 -5.21
C TYR A 10 5.28 -5.69 -5.79
N PHE A 11 5.84 -6.81 -5.35
CA PHE A 11 5.39 -8.14 -5.80
C PHE A 11 3.92 -8.37 -5.44
N ALA A 12 3.52 -8.05 -4.22
CA ALA A 12 2.14 -8.19 -3.75
C ALA A 12 1.15 -7.35 -4.58
N VAL A 13 1.54 -6.11 -4.96
CA VAL A 13 0.72 -5.26 -5.84
C VAL A 13 0.55 -5.89 -7.21
N PHE A 14 1.63 -6.35 -7.85
CA PHE A 14 1.54 -7.00 -9.17
C PHE A 14 0.68 -8.25 -9.14
N TRP A 15 0.88 -9.10 -8.12
CA TRP A 15 0.07 -10.30 -7.92
C TRP A 15 -1.41 -9.95 -7.73
N GLY A 16 -1.72 -9.05 -6.78
CA GLY A 16 -3.08 -8.65 -6.47
C GLY A 16 -3.79 -8.04 -7.67
N VAL A 17 -3.14 -7.11 -8.41
CA VAL A 17 -3.73 -6.51 -9.62
C VAL A 17 -4.02 -7.56 -10.67
N LEU A 18 -3.11 -8.53 -10.88
CA LEU A 18 -3.33 -9.61 -11.85
C LEU A 18 -4.54 -10.49 -11.46
N VAL A 19 -4.58 -10.95 -10.21
CA VAL A 19 -5.62 -11.88 -9.73
C VAL A 19 -6.96 -11.18 -9.56
N ILE A 20 -7.00 -10.07 -8.81
CA ILE A 20 -8.24 -9.30 -8.58
C ILE A 20 -8.75 -8.71 -9.90
N GLY A 21 -7.87 -8.16 -10.73
CA GLY A 21 -8.23 -7.58 -12.01
C GLY A 21 -8.80 -8.58 -12.97
N SER A 22 -8.16 -9.74 -13.16
CA SER A 22 -8.64 -10.77 -14.08
C SER A 22 -9.95 -11.42 -13.61
N THR A 23 -10.06 -11.75 -12.32
CA THR A 23 -11.29 -12.30 -11.75
C THR A 23 -12.42 -11.28 -11.73
N GLY A 24 -12.13 -10.02 -11.36
CA GLY A 24 -13.11 -8.94 -11.43
C GLY A 24 -13.61 -8.67 -12.84
N PHE A 25 -12.74 -8.72 -13.85
CA PHE A 25 -13.14 -8.58 -15.24
C PHE A 25 -14.03 -9.73 -15.70
N ALA A 26 -13.74 -10.97 -15.27
CA ALA A 26 -14.59 -12.12 -15.54
C ALA A 26 -15.98 -12.00 -14.88
N LEU A 27 -16.05 -11.46 -13.66
CA LEU A 27 -17.31 -11.23 -12.94
C LEU A 27 -18.11 -10.05 -13.52
N TRP A 28 -17.43 -9.04 -14.06
CA TRP A 28 -18.09 -7.89 -14.70
C TRP A 28 -18.69 -8.21 -16.04
N PHE A 29 -18.05 -9.11 -16.82
CA PHE A 29 -18.48 -9.51 -18.16
C PHE A 29 -18.67 -11.03 -18.27
N PRO A 30 -19.56 -11.64 -17.43
CA PRO A 30 -19.69 -13.10 -17.38
C PRO A 30 -20.14 -13.69 -18.73
N GLU A 31 -20.96 -12.98 -19.49
CA GLU A 31 -21.42 -13.42 -20.81
C GLU A 31 -20.28 -13.53 -21.84
N LEU A 32 -19.27 -12.66 -21.74
CA LEU A 32 -18.11 -12.73 -22.61
C LEU A 32 -17.26 -13.96 -22.29
N PHE A 33 -16.99 -14.16 -21.01
CA PHE A 33 -16.15 -15.28 -20.56
C PHE A 33 -16.79 -16.64 -20.78
N THR A 34 -18.09 -16.77 -20.59
CA THR A 34 -18.81 -18.04 -20.78
C THR A 34 -18.97 -18.46 -22.24
N ARG A 35 -18.62 -17.59 -23.20
CA ARG A 35 -18.51 -18.00 -24.63
C ARG A 35 -17.32 -18.91 -24.89
N VAL A 36 -16.24 -18.76 -24.10
CA VAL A 36 -14.98 -19.49 -24.31
C VAL A 36 -14.61 -20.39 -23.13
N MET A 37 -15.22 -20.16 -21.96
CA MET A 37 -14.97 -20.90 -20.72
C MET A 37 -16.26 -21.54 -20.20
N PRO A 38 -16.19 -22.70 -19.54
CA PRO A 38 -17.35 -23.30 -18.89
C PRO A 38 -17.96 -22.37 -17.84
N GLY A 39 -19.29 -22.36 -17.69
CA GLY A 39 -20.00 -21.44 -16.76
C GLY A 39 -19.57 -21.56 -15.29
N TRP A 40 -19.07 -22.72 -14.85
CA TRP A 40 -18.57 -22.90 -13.48
C TRP A 40 -17.34 -22.06 -13.17
N THR A 41 -16.61 -21.58 -14.17
CA THR A 41 -15.43 -20.71 -13.98
C THR A 41 -15.80 -19.37 -13.34
N ILE A 42 -17.02 -18.89 -13.55
CA ILE A 42 -17.52 -17.68 -12.89
C ILE A 42 -17.64 -17.88 -11.37
N ASN A 43 -18.10 -19.07 -10.92
CA ASN A 43 -18.15 -19.39 -9.49
C ASN A 43 -16.75 -19.46 -8.88
N VAL A 44 -15.78 -20.03 -9.59
CA VAL A 44 -14.37 -20.04 -9.16
C VAL A 44 -13.82 -18.63 -9.11
N ALA A 45 -14.11 -17.80 -10.12
CA ALA A 45 -13.68 -16.40 -10.11
C ALA A 45 -14.25 -15.62 -8.92
N THR A 46 -15.51 -15.90 -8.51
CA THR A 46 -16.12 -15.28 -7.32
C THR A 46 -15.35 -15.63 -6.05
N ILE A 47 -15.01 -16.91 -5.86
CA ILE A 47 -14.26 -17.37 -4.68
C ILE A 47 -12.87 -16.73 -4.66
N ILE A 48 -12.12 -16.84 -5.76
CA ILE A 48 -10.77 -16.28 -5.84
C ILE A 48 -10.79 -14.76 -5.63
N HIS A 49 -11.73 -14.06 -6.25
CA HIS A 49 -11.85 -12.60 -6.13
C HIS A 49 -12.12 -12.14 -4.69
N SER A 50 -13.04 -12.83 -4.00
CA SER A 50 -13.37 -12.51 -2.61
C SER A 50 -12.24 -12.82 -1.64
N ASP A 51 -11.59 -13.97 -1.79
CA ASP A 51 -10.49 -14.39 -0.92
C ASP A 51 -9.25 -13.51 -1.12
N GLU A 52 -8.92 -13.19 -2.37
CA GLU A 52 -7.80 -12.29 -2.68
C GLU A 52 -8.09 -10.85 -2.21
N ALA A 53 -9.33 -10.37 -2.34
CA ALA A 53 -9.71 -9.06 -1.81
C ALA A 53 -9.56 -9.00 -0.29
N LEU A 54 -9.95 -10.05 0.43
CA LEU A 54 -9.77 -10.13 1.88
C LEU A 54 -8.29 -10.20 2.26
N LEU A 55 -7.50 -10.99 1.54
CA LEU A 55 -6.04 -11.08 1.72
C LEU A 55 -5.36 -9.73 1.46
N ALA A 56 -5.72 -9.05 0.37
CA ALA A 56 -5.17 -7.74 0.04
C ALA A 56 -5.49 -6.69 1.10
N VAL A 57 -6.73 -6.64 1.58
CA VAL A 57 -7.13 -5.73 2.68
C VAL A 57 -6.34 -6.05 3.95
N GLY A 58 -6.25 -7.33 4.33
CA GLY A 58 -5.46 -7.76 5.49
C GLY A 58 -3.98 -7.37 5.37
N PHE A 59 -3.37 -7.61 4.20
CA PHE A 59 -1.98 -7.25 3.93
C PHE A 59 -1.74 -5.73 3.99
N ILE A 60 -2.60 -4.95 3.34
CA ILE A 60 -2.47 -3.48 3.31
C ILE A 60 -2.49 -2.91 4.72
N PHE A 61 -3.45 -3.31 5.56
CA PHE A 61 -3.61 -2.72 6.88
C PHE A 61 -2.67 -3.29 7.94
N THR A 62 -2.20 -4.54 7.81
CA THR A 62 -1.31 -5.13 8.81
C THR A 62 0.18 -4.95 8.47
N ILE A 63 0.58 -5.16 7.24
CA ILE A 63 1.99 -5.17 6.84
C ILE A 63 2.38 -3.86 6.17
N HIS A 64 1.69 -3.50 5.07
CA HIS A 64 2.06 -2.33 4.29
C HIS A 64 1.91 -1.03 5.09
N PHE A 65 0.76 -0.78 5.72
CA PHE A 65 0.55 0.41 6.53
C PHE A 65 1.46 0.46 7.76
N PHE A 66 1.73 -0.69 8.40
CA PHE A 66 2.68 -0.72 9.51
C PHE A 66 4.06 -0.29 9.06
N ASN A 67 4.57 -0.88 7.97
CA ASN A 67 5.92 -0.57 7.49
C ASN A 67 6.06 0.85 6.96
N THR A 68 4.99 1.41 6.35
CA THR A 68 5.05 2.72 5.70
C THR A 68 4.59 3.87 6.59
N HIS A 69 3.66 3.64 7.53
CA HIS A 69 3.00 4.74 8.24
C HIS A 69 2.89 4.56 9.76
N PHE A 70 2.83 3.31 10.26
CA PHE A 70 2.56 3.06 11.69
C PHE A 70 3.81 2.87 12.53
N ARG A 71 4.98 2.83 11.93
CA ARG A 71 6.22 2.91 12.67
C ARG A 71 6.26 4.23 13.47
N PRO A 72 6.80 4.23 14.70
CA PRO A 72 6.80 5.44 15.56
C PRO A 72 7.42 6.67 14.91
N ASP A 73 8.44 6.48 14.09
CA ASP A 73 9.15 7.52 13.33
C ASP A 73 8.35 8.10 12.15
N LYS A 74 7.34 7.36 11.66
CA LYS A 74 6.51 7.72 10.50
C LYS A 74 5.08 8.11 10.84
N PHE A 75 4.63 7.77 12.05
CA PHE A 75 3.22 7.94 12.46
C PHE A 75 2.75 9.39 12.47
N PRO A 76 1.52 9.73 12.03
CA PRO A 76 0.45 8.85 11.52
C PRO A 76 0.58 8.54 10.03
N MET A 77 1.51 9.17 9.32
CA MET A 77 1.76 8.97 7.90
C MET A 77 3.13 9.52 7.53
N ASP A 78 3.84 8.82 6.64
CA ASP A 78 5.08 9.32 6.05
C ASP A 78 4.77 10.42 5.01
N PRO A 79 5.22 11.66 5.22
CA PRO A 79 5.01 12.75 4.27
C PRO A 79 5.80 12.59 2.96
N VAL A 80 6.76 11.67 2.90
CA VAL A 80 7.61 11.41 1.72
C VAL A 80 6.76 11.10 0.48
N ILE A 81 5.64 10.37 0.65
CA ILE A 81 4.73 10.01 -0.46
C ILE A 81 4.15 11.22 -1.20
N PHE A 82 4.08 12.39 -0.57
CA PHE A 82 3.58 13.62 -1.17
C PHE A 82 4.67 14.62 -1.50
N THR A 83 5.74 14.63 -0.72
CA THR A 83 6.78 15.65 -0.79
C THR A 83 8.01 15.22 -1.56
N GLY A 84 8.23 13.91 -1.67
CA GLY A 84 9.48 13.34 -2.19
C GLY A 84 10.71 13.68 -1.34
N ARG A 85 10.52 14.18 -0.09
CA ARG A 85 11.62 14.65 0.77
C ARG A 85 11.84 13.70 1.92
N VAL A 86 13.05 13.19 2.02
CA VAL A 86 13.52 12.29 3.07
C VAL A 86 14.47 13.05 4.00
N PRO A 87 14.37 12.92 5.33
CA PRO A 87 15.38 13.43 6.24
C PRO A 87 16.76 12.80 5.94
N LEU A 88 17.82 13.60 5.98
CA LEU A 88 19.17 13.12 5.65
C LEU A 88 19.62 11.95 6.54
N GLU A 89 19.29 12.00 7.83
CA GLU A 89 19.65 10.92 8.75
C GLU A 89 18.91 9.61 8.45
N GLU A 90 17.68 9.71 7.97
CA GLU A 90 16.90 8.56 7.52
C GLU A 90 17.51 7.95 6.24
N LEU A 91 17.89 8.78 5.25
CA LEU A 91 18.58 8.31 4.04
C LEU A 91 19.87 7.57 4.38
N LYS A 92 20.66 8.09 5.34
CA LYS A 92 21.88 7.42 5.81
C LYS A 92 21.61 6.08 6.47
N HIS A 93 20.55 5.99 7.26
CA HIS A 93 20.21 4.80 8.01
C HIS A 93 19.58 3.71 7.12
N ASP A 94 18.58 4.08 6.33
CA ASP A 94 17.76 3.13 5.58
C ASP A 94 18.39 2.76 4.22
N LYS A 95 19.17 3.69 3.63
CA LYS A 95 19.79 3.51 2.30
C LYS A 95 21.27 3.94 2.30
N PRO A 96 22.14 3.31 3.12
CA PRO A 96 23.54 3.72 3.28
C PRO A 96 24.33 3.68 1.98
N ASP A 97 24.11 2.71 1.11
CA ASP A 97 24.79 2.60 -0.19
C ASP A 97 24.42 3.74 -1.13
N GLU A 98 23.15 4.12 -1.17
CA GLU A 98 22.64 5.22 -1.98
C GLU A 98 23.22 6.56 -1.49
N TYR A 99 23.20 6.77 -0.16
CA TYR A 99 23.83 7.92 0.45
C TYR A 99 25.33 8.03 0.09
N ALA A 100 26.08 6.92 0.22
CA ALA A 100 27.50 6.90 -0.12
C ALA A 100 27.77 7.21 -1.60
N GLN A 101 26.91 6.71 -2.50
CA GLN A 101 27.01 7.01 -3.94
C GLN A 101 26.74 8.49 -4.23
N MET A 102 25.70 9.09 -3.63
CA MET A 102 25.36 10.50 -3.80
C MET A 102 26.45 11.42 -3.26
N VAL A 103 27.10 11.04 -2.15
CA VAL A 103 28.27 11.78 -1.63
C VAL A 103 29.46 11.68 -2.58
N ALA A 104 29.74 10.49 -3.10
CA ALA A 104 30.88 10.26 -3.99
C ALA A 104 30.73 10.94 -5.36
N SER A 105 29.49 11.05 -5.88
CA SER A 105 29.19 11.74 -7.14
C SER A 105 29.04 13.24 -6.99
N GLY A 106 28.90 13.78 -5.76
CA GLY A 106 28.62 15.20 -5.52
C GLY A 106 27.13 15.57 -5.69
N GLU A 107 26.27 14.64 -6.05
CA GLU A 107 24.85 14.87 -6.28
C GLU A 107 24.07 15.18 -4.99
N LEU A 108 24.61 14.83 -3.83
CA LEU A 108 23.91 15.05 -2.56
C LEU A 108 23.59 16.53 -2.32
N GLU A 109 24.56 17.43 -2.60
CA GLU A 109 24.37 18.87 -2.40
C GLU A 109 23.30 19.45 -3.33
N GLU A 110 23.20 18.95 -4.57
CA GLU A 110 22.20 19.38 -5.55
C GLU A 110 20.77 18.97 -5.12
N HIS A 111 20.65 17.86 -4.39
CA HIS A 111 19.36 17.34 -3.93
C HIS A 111 18.96 17.84 -2.53
N MET A 112 19.87 18.55 -1.84
CA MET A 112 19.55 19.13 -0.53
C MET A 112 18.53 20.26 -0.66
N VAL A 113 17.38 20.08 -0.02
CA VAL A 113 16.29 21.07 0.01
C VAL A 113 15.96 21.42 1.46
N GLY A 114 15.37 22.58 1.67
CA GLY A 114 14.95 23.02 2.99
C GLY A 114 13.85 22.14 3.60
N PRO A 115 13.62 22.21 4.92
CA PRO A 115 12.58 21.46 5.61
C PRO A 115 11.19 21.81 5.06
N ILE A 116 10.26 20.88 5.23
CA ILE A 116 8.86 21.11 4.86
C ILE A 116 8.27 22.21 5.74
N ALA A 117 7.51 23.11 5.15
CA ALA A 117 6.83 24.17 5.91
C ALA A 117 5.83 23.56 6.92
N LYS A 118 5.85 24.03 8.17
CA LYS A 118 4.98 23.52 9.25
C LYS A 118 3.48 23.43 8.90
N PRO A 119 2.88 24.40 8.13
CA PRO A 119 1.49 24.25 7.73
C PRO A 119 1.25 23.05 6.80
N VAL A 120 2.17 22.78 5.91
CA VAL A 120 2.09 21.64 4.96
C VAL A 120 2.24 20.32 5.70
N GLU A 121 3.19 20.21 6.61
CA GLU A 121 3.34 19.04 7.49
C GLU A 121 2.06 18.78 8.30
N ARG A 122 1.42 19.83 8.82
CA ARG A 122 0.16 19.71 9.57
C ARG A 122 -0.97 19.15 8.68
N ILE A 123 -1.08 19.60 7.43
CA ILE A 123 -2.08 19.11 6.48
C ILE A 123 -1.88 17.61 6.24
N PHE A 124 -0.66 17.15 6.00
CA PHE A 124 -0.38 15.73 5.79
C PHE A 124 -0.69 14.91 7.04
N ARG A 125 -0.38 15.44 8.22
CA ARG A 125 -0.69 14.76 9.49
C ARG A 125 -2.21 14.62 9.70
N ILE A 126 -2.99 15.65 9.41
CA ILE A 126 -4.46 15.59 9.45
C ILE A 126 -4.98 14.57 8.45
N PHE A 127 -4.48 14.58 7.21
CA PHE A 127 -4.84 13.61 6.18
C PHE A 127 -4.52 12.19 6.63
N GLY A 128 -3.35 11.96 7.22
CA GLY A 128 -2.95 10.66 7.78
C GLY A 128 -3.92 10.17 8.86
N PHE A 129 -4.34 11.02 9.78
CA PHE A 129 -5.33 10.64 10.80
C PHE A 129 -6.70 10.33 10.21
N ILE A 130 -7.15 11.09 9.21
CA ILE A 130 -8.41 10.81 8.51
C ILE A 130 -8.33 9.44 7.81
N ALA A 131 -7.28 9.19 7.04
CA ALA A 131 -7.07 7.92 6.34
C ALA A 131 -7.01 6.73 7.31
N LEU A 132 -6.28 6.87 8.43
CA LEU A 132 -6.20 5.87 9.48
C LEU A 132 -7.58 5.59 10.09
N THR A 133 -8.34 6.62 10.41
CA THR A 133 -9.69 6.47 11.00
C THR A 133 -10.62 5.72 10.05
N ILE A 134 -10.62 6.09 8.77
CA ILE A 134 -11.42 5.39 7.74
C ILE A 134 -10.99 3.92 7.64
N GLY A 135 -9.68 3.65 7.55
CA GLY A 135 -9.15 2.30 7.45
C GLY A 135 -9.54 1.42 8.63
N LEU A 136 -9.35 1.91 9.87
CA LEU A 136 -9.71 1.18 11.08
C LEU A 136 -11.22 0.94 11.17
N THR A 137 -12.03 1.91 10.74
CA THR A 137 -13.50 1.76 10.70
C THR A 137 -13.90 0.66 9.72
N LEU A 138 -13.31 0.64 8.51
CA LEU A 138 -13.56 -0.41 7.51
C LEU A 138 -13.17 -1.80 8.02
N ILE A 139 -12.00 -1.93 8.65
CA ILE A 139 -11.57 -3.20 9.27
C ILE A 139 -12.57 -3.64 10.34
N GLY A 140 -12.99 -2.72 11.22
CA GLY A 140 -13.99 -3.01 12.24
C GLY A 140 -15.31 -3.50 11.66
N LEU A 141 -15.78 -2.87 10.58
CA LEU A 141 -17.01 -3.28 9.87
C LEU A 141 -16.85 -4.65 9.19
N ILE A 142 -15.69 -4.93 8.58
CA ILE A 142 -15.41 -6.26 7.99
C ILE A 142 -15.43 -7.33 9.08
N ILE A 143 -14.71 -7.13 10.18
CA ILE A 143 -14.70 -8.07 11.31
C ILE A 143 -16.11 -8.27 11.86
N TYR A 144 -16.85 -7.18 12.06
CA TYR A 144 -18.25 -7.25 12.50
C TYR A 144 -19.10 -8.09 11.55
N ALA A 145 -19.01 -7.83 10.24
CA ALA A 145 -19.76 -8.59 9.24
C ALA A 145 -19.38 -10.07 9.24
N MET A 146 -18.09 -10.41 9.35
CA MET A 146 -17.62 -11.80 9.42
C MET A 146 -18.15 -12.53 10.66
N LEU A 147 -18.23 -11.86 11.81
CA LEU A 147 -18.66 -12.49 13.06
C LEU A 147 -20.18 -12.59 13.19
N PHE A 148 -20.93 -11.64 12.65
CA PHE A 148 -22.37 -11.48 12.95
C PHE A 148 -23.30 -11.56 11.74
N SER A 149 -22.82 -11.36 10.51
CA SER A 149 -23.67 -11.31 9.32
C SER A 149 -23.61 -12.60 8.48
N TYR A 150 -22.59 -13.43 8.65
CA TYR A 150 -22.46 -14.74 8.00
C TYR A 150 -22.98 -15.85 8.93
N ARG A 151 -24.27 -15.81 9.24
CA ARG A 151 -24.98 -16.92 9.87
C ARG A 151 -26.06 -17.45 8.95
#